data_37e0d1dd9af75181dd76ff4f664ca7c8
#
_entry.id   37e0d1dd9af75181dd76ff4f664ca7c8
#
_cell.length_a   1.000
_cell.length_b   1.000
_cell.length_c   1.000
_cell.angle_alpha   90.00
_cell.angle_beta   90.00
_cell.angle_gamma   90.00
#
_symmetry.space_group_name_H-M   'P 1'
#
loop_
_entity.id
_entity.type
_entity.pdbx_description
1 polymer ?
#
loop_
_entity_poly.entity_id
_entity_poly.type
_entity_poly.pdbx_seq_one_letter_code
_entity_poly.pdbx_strand_id
1 'polypeptide(L)'
;MPLFSDRKSAAPDHMPPPSLPLLALELRAPWEFGAVLPAWPVLQRAPLGDGHTVIVFPGLTAGDTTTVPLRRYLESRNYNTLGWGQGLNLGPREGVLENAKAQLQQAADASGNKVSLVGWSLGGIYARELAKEMPERVRCVVTLGTPFS
;
A
#
# COMPACT_ATOMS: atom_id res chain seq x y z
N MET A 1 -8.53 -49.48 -7.05
CA MET A 1 -9.25 -48.66 -6.04
C MET A 1 -8.83 -47.18 -6.20
N PRO A 2 -9.59 -46.32 -6.89
CA PRO A 2 -9.24 -44.92 -7.06
C PRO A 2 -9.95 -44.06 -6.01
N LEU A 3 -9.18 -43.46 -5.14
CA LEU A 3 -9.61 -42.44 -4.16
C LEU A 3 -9.19 -41.05 -4.67
N PHE A 4 -9.88 -40.53 -5.67
CA PHE A 4 -9.92 -39.10 -5.95
C PHE A 4 -11.38 -38.71 -6.13
N SER A 5 -11.97 -38.31 -5.01
CA SER A 5 -13.25 -37.63 -4.96
C SER A 5 -13.14 -36.31 -5.70
N ASP A 6 -13.93 -36.16 -6.76
CA ASP A 6 -14.21 -34.93 -7.47
C ASP A 6 -14.70 -33.85 -6.48
N ARG A 7 -13.80 -32.97 -6.07
CA ARG A 7 -14.21 -31.71 -5.49
C ARG A 7 -14.62 -30.79 -6.65
N LYS A 8 -15.92 -30.82 -7.00
CA LYS A 8 -16.54 -29.79 -7.85
C LYS A 8 -16.13 -28.43 -7.30
N SER A 9 -15.31 -27.71 -8.05
CA SER A 9 -15.04 -26.29 -7.87
C SER A 9 -16.41 -25.58 -7.91
N ALA A 10 -16.91 -25.15 -6.76
CA ALA A 10 -18.02 -24.22 -6.71
C ALA A 10 -17.56 -22.92 -7.39
N ALA A 11 -18.28 -22.52 -8.46
CA ALA A 11 -18.09 -21.21 -9.06
C ALA A 11 -18.20 -20.14 -7.96
N PRO A 12 -17.37 -19.07 -8.01
CA PRO A 12 -17.47 -18.01 -7.01
C PRO A 12 -18.88 -17.45 -7.04
N ASP A 13 -19.55 -17.47 -5.87
CA ASP A 13 -20.84 -16.81 -5.68
C ASP A 13 -20.73 -15.38 -6.22
N HIS A 14 -21.59 -15.05 -7.18
CA HIS A 14 -21.75 -13.69 -7.66
C HIS A 14 -22.19 -12.83 -6.47
N MET A 15 -21.23 -12.14 -5.86
CA MET A 15 -21.59 -11.10 -4.88
C MET A 15 -22.47 -10.08 -5.59
N PRO A 16 -23.65 -9.77 -5.05
CA PRO A 16 -24.49 -8.74 -5.63
C PRO A 16 -23.75 -7.41 -5.62
N PRO A 17 -23.99 -6.53 -6.63
CA PRO A 17 -23.38 -5.21 -6.63
C PRO A 17 -23.72 -4.46 -5.36
N PRO A 18 -22.81 -3.61 -4.84
CA PRO A 18 -23.04 -2.86 -3.61
C PRO A 18 -24.33 -2.05 -3.71
N SER A 19 -25.11 -2.05 -2.65
CA SER A 19 -26.37 -1.31 -2.59
C SER A 19 -26.13 0.21 -2.72
N LEU A 20 -27.09 0.94 -3.30
CA LEU A 20 -27.02 2.40 -3.43
C LEU A 20 -26.64 3.14 -2.14
N PRO A 21 -27.10 2.74 -0.93
CA PRO A 21 -26.64 3.34 0.32
C PRO A 21 -25.15 3.15 0.58
N LEU A 22 -24.56 2.02 0.19
CA LEU A 22 -23.11 1.76 0.33
C LEU A 22 -22.31 2.63 -0.64
N LEU A 23 -22.78 2.81 -1.88
CA LEU A 23 -22.17 3.74 -2.83
C LEU A 23 -22.26 5.19 -2.33
N ALA A 24 -23.37 5.59 -1.70
CA ALA A 24 -23.50 6.91 -1.10
C ALA A 24 -22.52 7.14 0.08
N LEU A 25 -22.15 6.08 0.81
CA LEU A 25 -21.13 6.18 1.86
C LEU A 25 -19.72 6.43 1.30
N GLU A 26 -19.43 6.00 0.08
CA GLU A 26 -18.15 6.30 -0.58
C GLU A 26 -18.00 7.80 -0.92
N LEU A 27 -19.12 8.53 -1.10
CA LEU A 27 -19.11 9.99 -1.27
C LEU A 27 -18.61 10.74 -0.02
N ARG A 28 -18.44 10.05 1.12
CA ARG A 28 -17.83 10.61 2.33
C ARG A 28 -16.30 10.73 2.24
N ALA A 29 -15.66 10.01 1.33
CA ALA A 29 -14.21 10.01 1.19
C ALA A 29 -13.59 11.42 1.06
N PRO A 30 -14.15 12.38 0.27
CA PRO A 30 -13.66 13.75 0.23
C PRO A 30 -13.73 14.48 1.58
N TRP A 31 -14.77 14.22 2.39
CA TRP A 31 -14.92 14.80 3.72
C TRP A 31 -13.95 14.21 4.72
N GLU A 32 -13.72 12.91 4.64
CA GLU A 32 -12.73 12.22 5.48
C GLU A 32 -11.32 12.69 5.15
N PHE A 33 -11.03 12.93 3.88
CA PHE A 33 -9.78 13.57 3.46
C PHE A 33 -9.64 15.00 4.01
N GLY A 34 -10.75 15.76 4.04
CA GLY A 34 -10.81 17.10 4.64
C GLY A 34 -10.56 17.10 6.14
N ALA A 35 -10.89 16.00 6.84
CA ALA A 35 -10.64 15.87 8.29
C ALA A 35 -9.14 15.82 8.66
N VAL A 36 -8.27 15.56 7.71
CA VAL A 36 -6.81 15.62 7.91
C VAL A 36 -6.37 17.04 8.28
N LEU A 37 -7.01 18.08 7.73
CA LEU A 37 -6.65 19.47 8.00
C LEU A 37 -6.83 19.85 9.48
N PRO A 38 -8.00 19.65 10.13
CA PRO A 38 -8.16 19.93 11.55
C PRO A 38 -7.37 18.96 12.44
N ALA A 39 -7.08 17.74 11.97
CA ALA A 39 -6.25 16.78 12.70
C ALA A 39 -4.74 17.08 12.62
N TRP A 40 -4.32 17.98 11.72
CA TRP A 40 -2.92 18.29 11.47
C TRP A 40 -2.12 18.66 12.73
N PRO A 41 -2.59 19.52 13.65
CA PRO A 41 -1.86 19.84 14.88
C PRO A 41 -1.63 18.63 15.79
N VAL A 42 -2.57 17.68 15.78
CA VAL A 42 -2.45 16.42 16.54
C VAL A 42 -1.43 15.50 15.87
N LEU A 43 -1.50 15.37 14.55
CA LEU A 43 -0.56 14.59 13.76
C LEU A 43 0.88 15.09 13.89
N GLN A 44 1.07 16.40 14.02
CA GLN A 44 2.39 17.00 14.25
C GLN A 44 2.99 16.69 15.65
N ARG A 45 2.20 16.17 16.58
CA ARG A 45 2.70 15.73 17.90
C ARG A 45 3.23 14.30 17.88
N ALA A 46 3.06 13.57 16.76
CA ALA A 46 3.64 12.24 16.62
C ALA A 46 5.17 12.30 16.81
N PRO A 47 5.78 11.26 17.41
CA PRO A 47 7.23 11.20 17.56
C PRO A 47 7.94 11.32 16.22
N LEU A 48 9.15 11.88 16.24
CA LEU A 48 10.01 11.88 15.05
C LEU A 48 10.53 10.45 14.79
N GLY A 49 10.61 10.10 13.52
CA GLY A 49 11.24 8.87 13.08
C GLY A 49 12.77 8.94 13.16
N ASP A 50 13.39 7.82 12.91
CA ASP A 50 14.85 7.63 12.94
C ASP A 50 15.54 7.90 11.59
N GLY A 51 14.86 8.46 10.62
CA GLY A 51 15.41 8.80 9.31
C GLY A 51 15.42 7.65 8.30
N HIS A 52 14.88 6.47 8.63
CA HIS A 52 14.91 5.35 7.69
C HIS A 52 14.00 5.57 6.46
N THR A 53 14.30 4.82 5.41
CA THR A 53 13.57 4.93 4.15
C THR A 53 12.20 4.24 4.22
N VAL A 54 11.20 4.90 3.65
CA VAL A 54 9.82 4.42 3.53
C VAL A 54 9.39 4.50 2.06
N ILE A 55 8.99 3.38 1.47
CA ILE A 55 8.39 3.35 0.12
C ILE A 55 6.86 3.34 0.26
N VAL A 56 6.19 4.22 -0.48
CA VAL A 56 4.72 4.34 -0.46
C VAL A 56 4.13 3.86 -1.78
N PHE A 57 3.29 2.84 -1.71
CA PHE A 57 2.61 2.21 -2.85
C PHE A 57 1.19 2.73 -2.99
N PRO A 58 0.81 3.28 -4.17
CA PRO A 58 -0.53 3.81 -4.41
C PRO A 58 -1.56 2.69 -4.63
N GLY A 59 -2.84 3.03 -4.42
CA GLY A 59 -3.97 2.17 -4.76
C GLY A 59 -4.19 2.00 -6.26
N LEU A 60 -5.20 1.21 -6.63
CA LEU A 60 -5.61 1.02 -8.02
C LEU A 60 -5.98 2.36 -8.66
N THR A 61 -5.58 2.57 -9.90
CA THR A 61 -5.76 3.81 -10.69
C THR A 61 -5.12 5.07 -10.09
N ALA A 62 -4.37 4.92 -9.01
CA ALA A 62 -3.62 6.00 -8.36
C ALA A 62 -2.13 5.96 -8.77
N GLY A 63 -1.43 7.04 -8.53
CA GLY A 63 0.01 7.17 -8.78
C GLY A 63 0.70 7.95 -7.68
N ASP A 64 1.96 8.31 -7.89
CA ASP A 64 2.77 9.02 -6.89
C ASP A 64 2.19 10.36 -6.46
N THR A 65 1.44 11.04 -7.32
CA THR A 65 0.78 12.31 -7.00
C THR A 65 -0.26 12.16 -5.89
N THR A 66 -0.97 11.03 -5.84
CA THR A 66 -1.98 10.76 -4.82
C THR A 66 -1.37 10.43 -3.46
N THR A 67 -0.13 9.96 -3.43
CA THR A 67 0.60 9.65 -2.19
C THR A 67 1.41 10.82 -1.64
N VAL A 68 1.50 11.94 -2.38
CA VAL A 68 2.26 13.14 -1.95
C VAL A 68 1.89 13.63 -0.56
N PRO A 69 0.60 13.77 -0.19
CA PRO A 69 0.26 14.26 1.16
C PRO A 69 0.81 13.36 2.28
N LEU A 70 0.69 12.04 2.10
CA LEU A 70 1.22 11.06 3.06
C LEU A 70 2.75 11.10 3.12
N ARG A 71 3.42 11.15 1.96
CA ARG A 71 4.88 11.22 1.90
C ARG A 71 5.41 12.50 2.56
N ARG A 72 4.81 13.67 2.29
CA ARG A 72 5.17 14.93 2.94
C ARG A 72 4.96 14.90 4.45
N TYR A 73 3.89 14.25 4.90
CA TYR A 73 3.68 14.06 6.33
C TYR A 73 4.81 13.21 6.94
N LEU A 74 5.15 12.09 6.34
CA LEU A 74 6.24 11.23 6.81
C LEU A 74 7.60 11.96 6.78
N GLU A 75 7.87 12.74 5.75
CA GLU A 75 9.07 13.60 5.68
C GLU A 75 9.11 14.62 6.82
N SER A 76 7.96 15.24 7.14
CA SER A 76 7.84 16.13 8.30
C SER A 76 8.08 15.43 9.64
N ARG A 77 8.00 14.09 9.65
CA ARG A 77 8.31 13.23 10.82
C ARG A 77 9.68 12.60 10.72
N ASN A 78 10.57 13.15 9.92
CA ASN A 78 11.97 12.70 9.78
C ASN A 78 12.13 11.31 9.13
N TYR A 79 11.23 10.92 8.21
CA TYR A 79 11.43 9.75 7.37
C TYR A 79 11.94 10.16 5.98
N ASN A 80 12.74 9.31 5.35
CA ASN A 80 13.12 9.47 3.95
C ASN A 80 12.11 8.75 3.06
N THR A 81 11.27 9.46 2.29
CA THR A 81 10.19 8.83 1.54
C THR A 81 10.48 8.68 0.07
N LEU A 82 10.06 7.55 -0.48
CA LEU A 82 10.07 7.27 -1.92
C LEU A 82 8.64 6.95 -2.38
N GLY A 83 8.27 7.43 -3.55
CA GLY A 83 7.11 6.94 -4.27
C GLY A 83 7.41 5.61 -4.95
N TRP A 84 6.41 4.97 -5.52
CA TRP A 84 6.61 3.69 -6.20
C TRP A 84 7.23 3.81 -7.60
N GLY A 85 7.18 5.00 -8.23
CA GLY A 85 7.96 5.33 -9.42
C GLY A 85 7.50 4.68 -10.74
N GLN A 86 6.32 4.05 -10.78
CA GLN A 86 5.87 3.29 -11.96
C GLN A 86 4.61 3.89 -12.63
N GLY A 87 4.35 5.20 -12.39
CA GLY A 87 3.20 5.90 -12.96
C GLY A 87 1.87 5.47 -12.32
N LEU A 88 0.82 5.25 -13.11
CA LEU A 88 -0.47 4.80 -12.61
C LEU A 88 -0.45 3.31 -12.27
N ASN A 89 -0.93 2.96 -11.10
CA ASN A 89 -1.12 1.58 -10.68
C ASN A 89 -2.39 1.01 -11.35
N LEU A 90 -2.22 0.30 -12.43
CA LEU A 90 -3.30 -0.34 -13.18
C LEU A 90 -3.47 -1.84 -12.83
N GLY A 91 -3.02 -2.23 -11.67
CA GLY A 91 -3.09 -3.60 -11.19
C GLY A 91 -1.84 -4.42 -11.51
N PRO A 92 -1.84 -5.71 -11.11
CA PRO A 92 -0.74 -6.62 -11.36
C PRO A 92 -0.52 -6.81 -12.86
N ARG A 93 0.65 -6.47 -13.34
CA ARG A 93 1.10 -6.64 -14.71
C ARG A 93 2.53 -7.14 -14.68
N GLU A 94 2.94 -7.76 -15.78
CA GLU A 94 4.32 -8.19 -15.96
C GLU A 94 5.31 -7.06 -15.68
N GLY A 95 6.34 -7.35 -14.93
CA GLY A 95 7.39 -6.40 -14.55
C GLY A 95 7.09 -5.48 -13.37
N VAL A 96 5.83 -5.32 -12.95
CA VAL A 96 5.48 -4.40 -11.86
C VAL A 96 6.09 -4.83 -10.53
N LEU A 97 5.99 -6.11 -10.19
CA LEU A 97 6.54 -6.63 -8.94
C LEU A 97 8.08 -6.66 -8.98
N GLU A 98 8.66 -7.03 -10.11
CA GLU A 98 10.11 -7.04 -10.34
C GLU A 98 10.71 -5.64 -10.21
N ASN A 99 10.06 -4.63 -10.79
CA ASN A 99 10.48 -3.24 -10.61
C ASN A 99 10.38 -2.79 -9.16
N ALA A 100 9.33 -3.19 -8.44
CA ALA A 100 9.17 -2.90 -7.03
C ALA A 100 10.26 -3.59 -6.17
N LYS A 101 10.64 -4.82 -6.50
CA LYS A 101 11.78 -5.53 -5.86
C LYS A 101 13.10 -4.80 -6.10
N ALA A 102 13.35 -4.41 -7.36
CA ALA A 102 14.56 -3.67 -7.71
C ALA A 102 14.64 -2.33 -6.95
N GLN A 103 13.53 -1.62 -6.84
CA GLN A 103 13.44 -0.38 -6.06
C GLN A 103 13.71 -0.61 -4.57
N LEU A 104 13.11 -1.65 -3.98
CA LEU A 104 13.34 -2.02 -2.57
C LEU A 104 14.81 -2.37 -2.32
N GLN A 105 15.40 -3.18 -3.21
CA GLN A 105 16.81 -3.55 -3.14
C GLN A 105 17.70 -2.31 -3.19
N GLN A 106 17.48 -1.44 -4.18
CA GLN A 106 18.24 -0.20 -4.34
C GLN A 106 18.11 0.72 -3.12
N ALA A 107 16.91 0.88 -2.58
CA ALA A 107 16.66 1.71 -1.41
C ALA A 107 17.34 1.16 -0.14
N ALA A 108 17.30 -0.15 0.05
CA ALA A 108 17.98 -0.82 1.17
C ALA A 108 19.50 -0.72 1.06
N ASP A 109 20.05 -0.93 -0.14
CA ASP A 109 21.50 -0.84 -0.36
C ASP A 109 22.00 0.61 -0.21
N ALA A 110 21.28 1.60 -0.72
CA ALA A 110 21.63 3.00 -0.60
C ALA A 110 21.61 3.52 0.84
N SER A 111 20.66 3.03 1.64
CA SER A 111 20.55 3.43 3.06
C SER A 111 21.40 2.57 4.01
N GLY A 112 21.82 1.39 3.57
CA GLY A 112 22.45 0.37 4.44
C GLY A 112 21.51 -0.19 5.50
N ASN A 113 20.20 0.03 5.38
CA ASN A 113 19.18 -0.33 6.36
C ASN A 113 17.97 -0.98 5.71
N LYS A 114 17.17 -1.68 6.53
CA LYS A 114 15.88 -2.18 6.12
C LYS A 114 14.91 -1.02 5.84
N VAL A 115 14.04 -1.20 4.85
CA VAL A 115 13.07 -0.22 4.37
C VAL A 115 11.67 -0.55 4.89
N SER A 116 10.91 0.45 5.30
CA SER A 116 9.50 0.29 5.62
C SER A 116 8.64 0.47 4.37
N LEU A 117 7.58 -0.31 4.26
CA LEU A 117 6.65 -0.27 3.14
C LEU A 117 5.28 0.19 3.62
N VAL A 118 4.72 1.19 2.98
CA VAL A 118 3.35 1.66 3.23
C VAL A 118 2.55 1.45 1.97
N GLY A 119 1.46 0.69 2.03
CA GLY A 119 0.63 0.40 0.88
C GLY A 119 -0.82 0.81 1.09
N TRP A 120 -1.37 1.60 0.18
CA TRP A 120 -2.78 1.98 0.18
C TRP A 120 -3.58 1.08 -0.75
N SER A 121 -4.67 0.47 -0.25
CA SER A 121 -5.55 -0.41 -1.02
C SER A 121 -4.73 -1.50 -1.75
N LEU A 122 -4.77 -1.58 -3.08
CA LEU A 122 -3.97 -2.51 -3.89
C LEU A 122 -2.45 -2.37 -3.62
N GLY A 123 -1.97 -1.17 -3.31
CA GLY A 123 -0.57 -0.95 -2.96
C GLY A 123 -0.10 -1.76 -1.75
N GLY A 124 -1.00 -2.07 -0.82
CA GLY A 124 -0.69 -2.91 0.33
C GLY A 124 -0.49 -4.39 -0.04
N ILE A 125 -1.06 -4.86 -1.13
CA ILE A 125 -0.81 -6.22 -1.65
C ILE A 125 0.65 -6.30 -2.12
N TYR A 126 1.13 -5.32 -2.92
CA TYR A 126 2.54 -5.29 -3.33
C TYR A 126 3.49 -5.21 -2.14
N ALA A 127 3.19 -4.34 -1.15
CA ALA A 127 4.01 -4.23 0.05
C ALA A 127 4.11 -5.55 0.82
N ARG A 128 3.01 -6.30 0.91
CA ARG A 128 2.99 -7.63 1.56
C ARG A 128 3.76 -8.68 0.77
N GLU A 129 3.62 -8.71 -0.56
CA GLU A 129 4.37 -9.66 -1.41
C GLU A 129 5.87 -9.38 -1.34
N LEU A 130 6.28 -8.12 -1.40
CA LEU A 130 7.69 -7.73 -1.21
C LEU A 130 8.24 -8.19 0.14
N ALA A 131 7.46 -8.05 1.22
CA ALA A 131 7.88 -8.50 2.54
C ALA A 131 8.00 -10.02 2.67
N LYS A 132 7.20 -10.78 1.91
CA LYS A 132 7.33 -12.25 1.85
C LYS A 132 8.56 -12.68 1.08
N GLU A 133 8.85 -12.02 -0.04
CA GLU A 133 9.94 -12.41 -0.93
C GLU A 133 11.30 -11.87 -0.50
N MET A 134 11.34 -10.71 0.19
CA MET A 134 12.57 -10.03 0.61
C MET A 134 12.54 -9.61 2.09
N PRO A 135 12.27 -10.54 3.03
CA PRO A 135 12.08 -10.21 4.45
C PRO A 135 13.33 -9.60 5.10
N GLU A 136 14.52 -9.89 4.54
CA GLU A 136 15.80 -9.34 5.01
C GLU A 136 15.94 -7.84 4.66
N ARG A 137 15.19 -7.33 3.69
CA ARG A 137 15.21 -5.93 3.24
C ARG A 137 14.07 -5.10 3.83
N VAL A 138 13.02 -5.74 4.34
CA VAL A 138 11.83 -5.08 4.85
C VAL A 138 11.89 -4.95 6.37
N ARG A 139 11.70 -3.73 6.88
CA ARG A 139 11.62 -3.41 8.30
C ARG A 139 10.22 -3.63 8.86
N CYS A 140 9.23 -3.06 8.21
CA CYS A 140 7.82 -3.25 8.54
C CYS A 140 6.93 -2.97 7.32
N VAL A 141 5.70 -3.45 7.38
CA VAL A 141 4.66 -3.18 6.39
C VAL A 141 3.47 -2.55 7.09
N VAL A 142 3.02 -1.42 6.57
CA VAL A 142 1.77 -0.75 6.98
C VAL A 142 0.81 -0.78 5.81
N THR A 143 -0.38 -1.30 6.02
CA THR A 143 -1.42 -1.34 5.00
C THR A 143 -2.61 -0.47 5.38
N LEU A 144 -3.08 0.34 4.43
CA LEU A 144 -4.18 1.27 4.60
C LEU A 144 -5.33 0.82 3.68
N GLY A 145 -6.41 0.28 4.26
CA GLY A 145 -7.58 -0.18 3.50
C GLY A 145 -7.27 -1.30 2.49
N THR A 146 -6.31 -2.15 2.77
CA THR A 146 -5.93 -3.28 1.90
C THR A 146 -6.80 -4.50 2.20
N PRO A 147 -7.33 -5.19 1.17
CA PRO A 147 -8.08 -6.41 1.38
C PRO A 147 -7.20 -7.52 1.98
N PHE A 148 -7.77 -8.27 2.92
CA PHE A 148 -7.17 -9.45 3.53
C PHE A 148 -7.80 -10.70 2.91
N SER A 149 -7.29 -11.18 1.81
CA SER A 149 -7.71 -12.46 1.23
C SER A 149 -6.49 -13.33 1.01
#